data_b2f83b7038c63b67af3e476c33f9a817
#
_entry.id   b2f83b7038c63b67af3e476c33f9a817
#
_cell.length_a   1.000
_cell.length_b   1.000
_cell.length_c   1.000
_cell.angle_alpha   90.00
_cell.angle_beta   90.00
_cell.angle_gamma   90.00
#
_symmetry.space_group_name_H-M   'P 1'
#
loop_
_entity.id
_entity.type
_entity.pdbx_description
1 polymer ?
#
loop_
_entity_poly.entity_id
_entity_poly.type
_entity_poly.pdbx_seq_one_letter_code
_entity_poly.pdbx_strand_id
1 'polypeptide(L)'
;MTWVAHLVRTMDGRLGAQLDIAGEGSWEIPLNGVESFSVTVGKDQLRRIDPSWWSPYRASVAVSWRREDGSLVAWIAGPITGPPTETRSTATFECRGIGAVLERRVLTAQEPASQSTSAQTEMMAGRLAYRGMSLGTIGQEVVKRGMAKVGGTLPIAFGSPREQGSTLNERTYEGHNLANNGVWKRLTELSGVRNGPDIAFRPRWNAEGWLEWVMVHGTRAQPQIAQNWTMDLDTTSSLSPVASVDVTTDASKLASRVYWTGAGEGSTTMVRVAEDRSLLRDQMPILEAVGSTSDSANPDLIREHAIAALAASRDVVTQISMRVDGADQRCEIGRWRVGDAARVTLGDEWLTVPAGTSPKRIISAKGSWSSAMVDLEFQDDAIPTPDDYLDEEEIE
;
A
#
# COMPACT_ATOMS: atom_id res chain seq x y z
N MET A 1 -10.00 -9.85 -24.93
CA MET A 1 -9.35 -8.99 -23.91
C MET A 1 -8.12 -9.71 -23.43
N THR A 2 -7.00 -9.04 -23.36
CA THR A 2 -5.72 -9.72 -23.10
C THR A 2 -4.79 -8.85 -22.27
N TRP A 3 -4.04 -9.50 -21.43
CA TRP A 3 -2.91 -8.91 -20.75
C TRP A 3 -1.74 -8.73 -21.71
N VAL A 4 -1.04 -7.61 -21.58
CA VAL A 4 0.14 -7.27 -22.38
C VAL A 4 1.26 -6.86 -21.46
N ALA A 5 2.40 -7.54 -21.55
CA ALA A 5 3.56 -7.22 -20.73
C ALA A 5 4.64 -6.53 -21.58
N HIS A 6 5.34 -5.58 -20.96
CA HIS A 6 6.50 -4.91 -21.55
C HIS A 6 7.65 -4.85 -20.56
N LEU A 7 8.86 -5.01 -21.06
CA LEU A 7 10.05 -4.60 -20.35
C LEU A 7 10.17 -3.08 -20.38
N VAL A 8 10.57 -2.50 -19.26
CA VAL A 8 10.85 -1.07 -19.16
C VAL A 8 12.11 -0.84 -18.32
N ARG A 9 12.81 0.26 -18.52
CA ARG A 9 13.90 0.65 -17.63
C ARG A 9 13.36 1.21 -16.34
N THR A 10 13.87 0.75 -15.21
CA THR A 10 13.38 1.16 -13.88
C THR A 10 13.64 2.64 -13.60
N MET A 11 14.78 3.19 -14.03
CA MET A 11 15.19 4.54 -13.68
C MET A 11 14.50 5.66 -14.47
N ASP A 12 14.07 5.39 -15.68
CA ASP A 12 13.53 6.42 -16.59
C ASP A 12 12.18 6.02 -17.21
N GLY A 13 11.71 4.79 -16.98
CA GLY A 13 10.46 4.28 -17.52
C GLY A 13 10.49 3.98 -19.02
N ARG A 14 11.65 4.04 -19.65
CA ARG A 14 11.80 3.86 -21.10
C ARG A 14 11.30 2.50 -21.55
N LEU A 15 10.41 2.51 -22.54
CA LEU A 15 9.80 1.31 -23.09
C LEU A 15 10.84 0.44 -23.79
N GLY A 16 10.82 -0.86 -23.50
CA GLY A 16 11.59 -1.91 -24.12
C GLY A 16 10.72 -2.87 -24.92
N ALA A 17 11.15 -4.14 -24.98
CA ALA A 17 10.43 -5.16 -25.73
C ALA A 17 9.11 -5.55 -25.07
N GLN A 18 8.09 -5.82 -25.91
CA GLN A 18 6.90 -6.54 -25.46
C GLN A 18 7.29 -7.99 -25.15
N LEU A 19 6.67 -8.54 -24.09
CA LEU A 19 6.83 -9.93 -23.67
C LEU A 19 5.53 -10.69 -23.94
N ASP A 20 5.68 -11.88 -24.50
CA ASP A 20 4.59 -12.84 -24.62
C ASP A 20 4.53 -13.65 -23.31
N ILE A 21 3.48 -13.44 -22.53
CA ILE A 21 3.27 -14.13 -21.27
C ILE A 21 2.97 -15.60 -21.60
N ALA A 22 3.82 -16.50 -21.10
CA ALA A 22 3.71 -17.95 -21.27
C ALA A 22 3.38 -18.58 -19.92
N GLY A 23 2.27 -19.30 -19.87
CA GLY A 23 1.87 -20.01 -18.65
C GLY A 23 1.17 -19.12 -17.62
N GLU A 24 1.08 -19.66 -16.41
CA GLU A 24 0.41 -19.00 -15.30
C GLU A 24 1.38 -18.07 -14.56
N GLY A 25 0.91 -16.89 -14.25
CA GLY A 25 1.52 -15.95 -13.32
C GLY A 25 0.41 -15.27 -12.55
N SER A 26 0.73 -14.83 -11.35
CA SER A 26 -0.22 -14.16 -10.46
C SER A 26 0.22 -12.74 -10.16
N TRP A 27 -0.72 -11.96 -9.70
CA TRP A 27 -0.47 -10.61 -9.23
C TRP A 27 -1.34 -10.29 -8.01
N GLU A 28 -0.83 -9.45 -7.16
CA GLU A 28 -1.51 -8.93 -5.98
C GLU A 28 -1.18 -7.46 -5.79
N ILE A 29 -2.21 -6.66 -5.53
CA ILE A 29 -2.14 -5.23 -5.26
C ILE A 29 -2.81 -4.98 -3.91
N PRO A 30 -2.05 -4.84 -2.82
CA PRO A 30 -2.58 -4.47 -1.51
C PRO A 30 -2.70 -2.95 -1.38
N LEU A 31 -3.64 -2.47 -0.58
CA LEU A 31 -3.69 -1.07 -0.16
C LEU A 31 -2.53 -0.78 0.81
N ASN A 32 -1.89 0.37 0.66
CA ASN A 32 -0.75 0.81 1.49
C ASN A 32 0.42 -0.17 1.54
N GLY A 33 0.47 -1.12 0.60
CA GLY A 33 1.51 -2.15 0.48
C GLY A 33 2.29 -2.06 -0.82
N VAL A 34 3.32 -2.88 -0.95
CA VAL A 34 4.07 -3.04 -2.20
C VAL A 34 3.45 -4.17 -2.99
N GLU A 35 3.06 -3.88 -4.20
CA GLU A 35 2.50 -4.84 -5.14
C GLU A 35 3.49 -5.98 -5.41
N SER A 36 2.97 -7.18 -5.72
CA SER A 36 3.77 -8.34 -6.11
C SER A 36 3.16 -9.03 -7.32
N PHE A 37 4.00 -9.52 -8.21
CA PHE A 37 3.55 -10.28 -9.37
C PHE A 37 4.68 -11.09 -9.98
N SER A 38 4.31 -12.14 -10.71
CA SER A 38 5.23 -12.97 -11.47
C SER A 38 4.85 -13.02 -12.94
N VAL A 39 5.85 -13.03 -13.83
CA VAL A 39 5.64 -13.14 -15.28
C VAL A 39 6.53 -14.22 -15.84
N THR A 40 5.92 -15.23 -16.45
CA THR A 40 6.62 -16.32 -17.13
C THR A 40 6.68 -16.05 -18.63
N VAL A 41 7.85 -16.18 -19.23
CA VAL A 41 8.09 -15.96 -20.66
C VAL A 41 8.90 -17.10 -21.27
N GLY A 42 8.76 -17.30 -22.58
CA GLY A 42 9.58 -18.26 -23.33
C GLY A 42 11.04 -17.82 -23.42
N LYS A 43 11.98 -18.72 -23.13
CA LYS A 43 13.42 -18.43 -23.23
C LYS A 43 13.87 -17.99 -24.63
N ASP A 44 13.22 -18.47 -25.68
CA ASP A 44 13.56 -18.10 -27.06
C ASP A 44 13.30 -16.62 -27.33
N GLN A 45 12.31 -16.02 -26.66
CA GLN A 45 12.09 -14.59 -26.71
C GLN A 45 13.21 -13.84 -25.99
N LEU A 46 13.57 -14.27 -24.77
CA LEU A 46 14.61 -13.60 -23.96
C LEU A 46 16.00 -13.65 -24.61
N ARG A 47 16.34 -14.71 -25.33
CA ARG A 47 17.61 -14.84 -26.08
C ARG A 47 17.81 -13.76 -27.16
N ARG A 48 16.70 -13.14 -27.61
CA ARG A 48 16.73 -12.07 -28.64
C ARG A 48 16.79 -10.68 -28.01
N ILE A 49 16.72 -10.59 -26.68
CA ILE A 49 16.70 -9.34 -25.90
C ILE A 49 18.01 -9.22 -25.15
N ASP A 50 18.66 -8.06 -25.21
CA ASP A 50 19.87 -7.79 -24.44
C ASP A 50 19.60 -8.04 -22.94
N PRO A 51 20.45 -8.83 -22.25
CA PRO A 51 20.26 -9.16 -20.83
C PRO A 51 20.12 -7.96 -19.91
N SER A 52 20.64 -6.80 -20.29
CA SER A 52 20.47 -5.57 -19.50
C SER A 52 19.00 -5.13 -19.36
N TRP A 53 18.12 -5.56 -20.26
CA TRP A 53 16.69 -5.25 -20.27
C TRP A 53 15.84 -6.17 -19.37
N TRP A 54 16.44 -7.22 -18.79
CA TRP A 54 15.76 -8.08 -17.84
C TRP A 54 16.63 -8.38 -16.60
N SER A 55 17.65 -7.54 -16.37
CA SER A 55 18.49 -7.62 -15.16
C SER A 55 17.74 -7.05 -13.94
N PRO A 56 17.88 -7.68 -12.76
CA PRO A 56 17.24 -7.25 -11.52
C PRO A 56 17.50 -5.77 -11.18
N TYR A 57 16.47 -5.06 -10.77
CA TYR A 57 16.41 -3.63 -10.44
C TYR A 57 16.81 -2.66 -11.56
N ARG A 58 17.50 -3.11 -12.60
CA ARG A 58 17.80 -2.32 -13.79
C ARG A 58 16.60 -2.24 -14.73
N ALA A 59 15.86 -3.33 -14.78
CA ALA A 59 14.64 -3.46 -15.55
C ALA A 59 13.44 -3.70 -14.66
N SER A 60 12.30 -3.24 -15.14
CA SER A 60 10.96 -3.49 -14.60
C SER A 60 10.11 -4.19 -15.65
N VAL A 61 9.07 -4.87 -15.20
CA VAL A 61 7.99 -5.36 -16.06
C VAL A 61 6.78 -4.49 -15.82
N ALA A 62 6.11 -4.06 -16.89
CA ALA A 62 4.82 -3.39 -16.85
C ALA A 62 3.78 -4.28 -17.52
N VAL A 63 2.73 -4.65 -16.80
CA VAL A 63 1.61 -5.41 -17.32
C VAL A 63 0.40 -4.50 -17.44
N SER A 64 -0.17 -4.47 -18.63
CA SER A 64 -1.28 -3.61 -19.02
C SER A 64 -2.50 -4.45 -19.40
N TRP A 65 -3.67 -3.92 -19.09
CA TRP A 65 -4.93 -4.43 -19.61
C TRP A 65 -5.23 -3.77 -20.97
N ARG A 66 -5.52 -4.59 -21.96
CA ARG A 66 -5.96 -4.12 -23.27
C ARG A 66 -7.48 -4.07 -23.30
N ARG A 67 -8.03 -2.87 -23.44
CA ARG A 67 -9.46 -2.62 -23.60
C ARG A 67 -9.98 -3.00 -24.97
N GLU A 68 -11.29 -2.99 -25.14
CA GLU A 68 -11.94 -3.28 -26.43
C GLU A 68 -11.56 -2.27 -27.52
N ASP A 69 -11.35 -1.00 -27.17
CA ASP A 69 -10.89 0.04 -28.10
C ASP A 69 -9.41 -0.07 -28.49
N GLY A 70 -8.72 -1.09 -27.97
CA GLY A 70 -7.29 -1.34 -28.19
C GLY A 70 -6.36 -0.53 -27.27
N SER A 71 -6.87 0.39 -26.48
CA SER A 71 -6.05 1.16 -25.53
C SER A 71 -5.45 0.28 -24.44
N LEU A 72 -4.24 0.63 -23.99
CA LEU A 72 -3.54 -0.06 -22.92
C LEU A 72 -3.61 0.74 -21.62
N VAL A 73 -4.12 0.13 -20.59
CA VAL A 73 -4.11 0.70 -19.23
C VAL A 73 -3.05 -0.03 -18.43
N ALA A 74 -1.99 0.66 -18.01
CA ALA A 74 -1.00 0.08 -17.11
C ALA A 74 -1.69 -0.33 -15.80
N TRP A 75 -1.66 -1.63 -15.51
CA TRP A 75 -2.35 -2.21 -14.35
C TRP A 75 -1.41 -2.34 -13.16
N ILE A 76 -0.29 -3.05 -13.36
CA ILE A 76 0.75 -3.26 -12.37
C ILE A 76 2.11 -3.14 -13.06
N ALA A 77 3.08 -2.59 -12.35
CA ALA A 77 4.44 -2.47 -12.86
C ALA A 77 5.45 -2.37 -11.73
N GLY A 78 6.64 -2.91 -11.97
CA GLY A 78 7.72 -2.74 -11.02
C GLY A 78 8.98 -3.53 -11.37
N PRO A 79 10.05 -3.32 -10.61
CA PRO A 79 11.35 -3.92 -10.86
C PRO A 79 11.31 -5.45 -10.77
N ILE A 80 12.07 -6.08 -11.62
CA ILE A 80 12.48 -7.48 -11.44
C ILE A 80 13.36 -7.51 -10.18
N THR A 81 12.97 -8.33 -9.19
CA THR A 81 13.61 -8.31 -7.87
C THR A 81 14.74 -9.34 -7.68
N GLY A 82 14.84 -10.31 -8.58
CA GLY A 82 15.84 -11.35 -8.54
C GLY A 82 16.13 -11.94 -9.93
N PRO A 83 17.11 -12.84 -10.04
CA PRO A 83 17.30 -13.60 -11.26
C PRO A 83 16.06 -14.46 -11.55
N PRO A 84 15.77 -14.74 -12.83
CA PRO A 84 14.59 -15.54 -13.16
C PRO A 84 14.73 -16.98 -12.67
N THR A 85 13.61 -17.57 -12.24
CA THR A 85 13.51 -19.01 -12.05
C THR A 85 13.31 -19.66 -13.41
N GLU A 86 14.11 -20.67 -13.72
CA GLU A 86 14.17 -21.24 -15.07
C GLU A 86 13.71 -22.70 -15.13
N THR A 87 12.94 -22.99 -16.16
CA THR A 87 12.73 -24.38 -16.64
C THR A 87 13.57 -24.60 -17.92
N ARG A 88 13.37 -25.71 -18.60
CA ARG A 88 14.04 -25.96 -19.90
C ARG A 88 13.64 -24.94 -20.97
N SER A 89 12.38 -24.49 -21.00
CA SER A 89 11.81 -23.67 -22.07
C SER A 89 11.36 -22.28 -21.62
N THR A 90 11.15 -22.07 -20.33
CA THR A 90 10.59 -20.83 -19.77
C THR A 90 11.49 -20.22 -18.70
N ALA A 91 11.31 -18.93 -18.47
CA ALA A 91 11.88 -18.18 -17.36
C ALA A 91 10.77 -17.36 -16.68
N THR A 92 10.69 -17.43 -15.37
CA THR A 92 9.73 -16.69 -14.55
C THR A 92 10.44 -15.58 -13.79
N PHE A 93 9.99 -14.35 -13.99
CA PHE A 93 10.45 -13.17 -13.28
C PHE A 93 9.54 -12.89 -12.10
N GLU A 94 10.14 -12.77 -10.92
CA GLU A 94 9.49 -12.22 -9.74
C GLU A 94 9.66 -10.71 -9.74
N CYS A 95 8.54 -9.99 -9.69
CA CYS A 95 8.48 -8.54 -9.75
C CYS A 95 7.72 -8.00 -8.54
N ARG A 96 8.09 -6.79 -8.11
CA ARG A 96 7.36 -6.06 -7.08
C ARG A 96 7.15 -4.63 -7.53
N GLY A 97 6.13 -3.95 -7.00
CA GLY A 97 5.87 -2.55 -7.29
C GLY A 97 7.09 -1.64 -7.02
N ILE A 98 7.04 -0.41 -7.48
CA ILE A 98 8.15 0.56 -7.33
C ILE A 98 8.54 0.80 -5.86
N GLY A 99 7.63 0.54 -4.94
CA GLY A 99 7.88 0.52 -3.50
C GLY A 99 9.06 -0.35 -3.09
N ALA A 100 9.32 -1.45 -3.81
CA ALA A 100 10.47 -2.33 -3.55
C ALA A 100 11.84 -1.63 -3.75
N VAL A 101 11.91 -0.61 -4.59
CA VAL A 101 13.10 0.25 -4.69
C VAL A 101 13.17 1.20 -3.50
N LEU A 102 12.02 1.72 -3.06
CA LEU A 102 11.94 2.63 -1.91
C LEU A 102 12.24 1.92 -0.57
N GLU A 103 11.93 0.62 -0.46
CA GLU A 103 12.34 -0.22 0.69
C GLU A 103 13.87 -0.28 0.86
N ARG A 104 14.60 -0.17 -0.24
CA ARG A 104 16.08 -0.22 -0.27
C ARG A 104 16.74 1.16 -0.20
N ARG A 105 15.96 2.22 0.08
CA ARG A 105 16.48 3.58 0.21
C ARG A 105 16.37 4.07 1.63
N VAL A 106 17.40 4.80 2.07
CA VAL A 106 17.49 5.38 3.40
C VAL A 106 17.43 6.89 3.29
N LEU A 107 16.70 7.55 4.19
CA LEU A 107 16.68 8.99 4.31
C LEU A 107 17.93 9.49 5.01
N THR A 108 18.62 10.44 4.41
CA THR A 108 19.76 11.14 4.99
C THR A 108 19.56 12.65 4.85
N ALA A 109 19.91 13.43 5.85
CA ALA A 109 19.86 14.89 5.76
C ALA A 109 20.87 15.42 4.73
N GLN A 110 22.01 14.77 4.66
CA GLN A 110 23.05 14.98 3.64
C GLN A 110 23.79 13.68 3.38
N GLU A 111 24.36 13.54 2.20
CA GLU A 111 25.30 12.45 1.91
C GLU A 111 26.68 12.81 2.45
N PRO A 112 27.47 11.83 2.93
CA PRO A 112 28.82 12.11 3.39
C PRO A 112 29.68 12.58 2.21
N ALA A 113 30.31 13.74 2.35
CA ALA A 113 31.18 14.30 1.31
C ALA A 113 32.44 13.45 1.06
N SER A 114 32.83 12.64 2.03
CA SER A 114 33.98 11.73 1.96
C SER A 114 33.84 10.60 2.98
N GLN A 115 34.79 9.66 2.99
CA GLN A 115 34.90 8.59 4.00
C GLN A 115 35.57 9.05 5.30
N SER A 116 35.82 10.36 5.48
CA SER A 116 36.41 10.89 6.71
C SER A 116 35.45 10.78 7.90
N THR A 117 35.99 10.65 9.10
CA THR A 117 35.21 10.59 10.34
C THR A 117 34.37 11.86 10.55
N SER A 118 34.91 13.04 10.19
CA SER A 118 34.19 14.31 10.28
C SER A 118 32.96 14.33 9.37
N ALA A 119 33.11 13.93 8.11
CA ALA A 119 31.96 13.88 7.17
C ALA A 119 30.87 12.88 7.60
N GLN A 120 31.26 11.74 8.18
CA GLN A 120 30.35 10.79 8.76
C GLN A 120 29.65 11.35 9.99
N THR A 121 30.38 12.05 10.87
CA THR A 121 29.80 12.71 12.06
C THR A 121 28.79 13.77 11.66
N GLU A 122 29.09 14.60 10.66
CA GLU A 122 28.15 15.60 10.13
C GLU A 122 26.87 14.96 9.56
N MET A 123 27.01 13.87 8.79
CA MET A 123 25.86 13.12 8.29
C MET A 123 24.98 12.60 9.44
N MET A 124 25.59 12.02 10.48
CA MET A 124 24.87 11.47 11.63
C MET A 124 24.24 12.54 12.52
N ALA A 125 24.84 13.72 12.61
CA ALA A 125 24.29 14.87 13.34
C ALA A 125 23.17 15.59 12.58
N GLY A 126 23.04 15.35 11.27
CA GLY A 126 22.01 15.95 10.43
C GLY A 126 20.61 15.44 10.78
N ARG A 127 19.62 16.26 10.51
CA ARG A 127 18.20 15.89 10.67
C ARG A 127 17.36 16.42 9.53
N LEU A 128 16.28 15.68 9.19
CA LEU A 128 15.25 16.10 8.27
C LEU A 128 14.02 16.48 9.09
N ALA A 129 13.60 17.73 9.04
CA ALA A 129 12.42 18.23 9.73
C ALA A 129 11.38 18.69 8.70
N TYR A 130 10.22 18.06 8.73
CA TYR A 130 9.05 18.41 7.92
C TYR A 130 8.00 19.03 8.84
N ARG A 131 7.68 20.31 8.63
CA ARG A 131 6.80 21.10 9.49
C ARG A 131 5.71 21.76 8.70
N GLY A 132 4.52 21.88 9.29
CA GLY A 132 3.39 22.54 8.67
C GLY A 132 2.93 21.87 7.39
N MET A 133 2.91 20.53 7.34
CA MET A 133 2.51 19.74 6.18
C MET A 133 1.52 18.66 6.62
N SER A 134 0.58 18.27 5.74
CA SER A 134 -0.19 17.06 5.98
C SER A 134 0.70 15.81 5.91
N LEU A 135 0.28 14.72 6.53
CA LEU A 135 1.05 13.46 6.51
C LEU A 135 1.29 12.95 5.08
N GLY A 136 0.31 13.10 4.19
CA GLY A 136 0.48 12.75 2.77
C GLY A 136 1.53 13.62 2.07
N THR A 137 1.54 14.92 2.34
CA THR A 137 2.57 15.83 1.83
C THR A 137 3.95 15.49 2.38
N ILE A 138 4.05 15.13 3.68
CA ILE A 138 5.31 14.64 4.26
C ILE A 138 5.77 13.38 3.52
N GLY A 139 4.86 12.45 3.21
CA GLY A 139 5.17 11.27 2.40
C GLY A 139 5.74 11.62 1.02
N GLN A 140 5.19 12.63 0.33
CA GLN A 140 5.77 13.11 -0.94
C GLN A 140 7.21 13.63 -0.75
N GLU A 141 7.46 14.44 0.29
CA GLU A 141 8.78 14.99 0.56
C GLU A 141 9.79 13.89 0.95
N VAL A 142 9.35 12.86 1.67
CA VAL A 142 10.14 11.66 1.99
C VAL A 142 10.57 10.93 0.70
N VAL A 143 9.64 10.71 -0.25
CA VAL A 143 9.96 10.10 -1.55
C VAL A 143 10.91 10.98 -2.37
N LYS A 144 10.61 12.28 -2.48
CA LYS A 144 11.49 13.25 -3.17
C LYS A 144 12.90 13.22 -2.60
N ARG A 145 13.03 13.22 -1.26
CA ARG A 145 14.33 13.13 -0.59
C ARG A 145 15.05 11.83 -0.90
N GLY A 146 14.34 10.70 -0.90
CA GLY A 146 14.89 9.40 -1.30
C GLY A 146 15.37 9.36 -2.75
N MET A 147 14.78 10.17 -3.64
CA MET A 147 15.18 10.30 -5.04
C MET A 147 16.30 11.31 -5.30
N ALA A 148 16.55 12.24 -4.38
CA ALA A 148 17.50 13.34 -4.57
C ALA A 148 18.97 12.90 -4.56
N LYS A 149 19.26 11.64 -4.28
CA LYS A 149 20.61 11.07 -4.28
C LYS A 149 21.14 10.89 -5.70
N VAL A 150 22.46 10.92 -5.87
CA VAL A 150 23.11 10.58 -7.14
C VAL A 150 22.68 9.17 -7.57
N GLY A 151 22.14 9.03 -8.78
CA GLY A 151 21.56 7.78 -9.27
C GLY A 151 20.23 7.40 -8.60
N GLY A 152 19.63 8.29 -7.82
CA GLY A 152 18.39 8.05 -7.09
C GLY A 152 17.12 8.38 -7.86
N THR A 153 17.19 9.02 -9.00
CA THR A 153 16.02 9.41 -9.80
C THR A 153 15.18 8.21 -10.20
N LEU A 154 13.87 8.35 -10.07
CA LEU A 154 12.86 7.39 -10.54
C LEU A 154 11.77 8.16 -11.29
N PRO A 155 11.09 7.55 -12.26
CA PRO A 155 9.99 8.17 -12.98
C PRO A 155 8.71 8.14 -12.11
N ILE A 156 8.76 8.86 -10.99
CA ILE A 156 7.63 9.04 -10.07
C ILE A 156 7.09 10.45 -10.20
N ALA A 157 5.83 10.55 -10.63
CA ALA A 157 5.05 11.78 -10.60
C ALA A 157 4.23 11.87 -9.30
N PHE A 158 3.84 13.07 -8.89
CA PHE A 158 3.06 13.31 -7.68
C PHE A 158 1.66 13.79 -8.07
N GLY A 159 0.66 12.93 -7.85
CA GLY A 159 -0.71 13.17 -8.31
C GLY A 159 -1.62 13.85 -7.29
N SER A 160 -1.28 13.81 -6.00
CA SER A 160 -2.09 14.41 -4.94
C SER A 160 -1.68 15.86 -4.64
N PRO A 161 -2.59 16.69 -4.15
CA PRO A 161 -2.31 18.08 -3.81
C PRO A 161 -1.31 18.16 -2.65
N ARG A 162 -0.50 19.22 -2.67
CA ARG A 162 0.39 19.55 -1.56
C ARG A 162 -0.35 20.43 -0.56
N GLU A 163 -0.44 19.96 0.69
CA GLU A 163 -1.12 20.66 1.78
C GLU A 163 -0.10 21.25 2.76
N GLN A 164 -0.17 22.56 2.99
CA GLN A 164 0.69 23.29 3.92
C GLN A 164 -0.13 24.22 4.81
N GLY A 165 0.29 24.37 6.07
CA GLY A 165 -0.32 25.29 7.04
C GLY A 165 0.31 25.13 8.42
N SER A 166 0.33 26.19 9.22
CA SER A 166 1.02 26.23 10.53
C SER A 166 0.46 25.26 11.57
N THR A 167 -0.78 24.80 11.40
CA THR A 167 -1.47 23.87 12.31
C THR A 167 -1.39 22.41 11.87
N LEU A 168 -0.61 22.12 10.82
CA LEU A 168 -0.44 20.77 10.30
C LEU A 168 0.69 20.04 11.05
N ASN A 169 0.91 18.79 10.65
CA ASN A 169 1.81 17.88 11.33
C ASN A 169 3.28 18.31 11.25
N GLU A 170 4.05 17.81 12.19
CA GLU A 170 5.52 17.84 12.17
C GLU A 170 6.06 16.41 12.25
N ARG A 171 7.12 16.14 11.48
CA ARG A 171 7.92 14.90 11.59
C ARG A 171 9.39 15.26 11.48
N THR A 172 10.20 14.67 12.36
CA THR A 172 11.66 14.83 12.32
C THR A 172 12.31 13.45 12.26
N TYR A 173 13.26 13.30 11.35
CA TYR A 173 14.02 12.08 11.15
C TYR A 173 15.51 12.39 11.40
N GLU A 174 16.05 11.82 12.48
CA GLU A 174 17.41 12.05 12.93
C GLU A 174 18.42 11.26 12.11
N GLY A 175 19.55 11.88 11.74
CA GLY A 175 20.58 11.26 10.89
C GLY A 175 21.22 10.02 11.47
N HIS A 176 21.34 9.94 12.80
CA HIS A 176 21.91 8.78 13.49
C HIS A 176 20.99 7.54 13.47
N ASN A 177 19.70 7.71 13.19
CA ASN A 177 18.72 6.62 13.18
C ASN A 177 18.59 5.97 11.80
N LEU A 178 19.70 5.69 11.11
CA LEU A 178 19.71 5.16 9.74
C LEU A 178 18.91 3.87 9.58
N ALA A 179 18.99 2.96 10.55
CA ALA A 179 18.29 1.68 10.50
C ALA A 179 16.76 1.83 10.43
N ASN A 180 16.23 2.93 10.97
CA ASN A 180 14.80 3.23 10.95
C ASN A 180 14.41 4.23 9.85
N ASN A 181 15.37 4.87 9.20
CA ASN A 181 15.13 5.89 8.19
C ASN A 181 14.90 5.30 6.78
N GLY A 182 14.43 4.07 6.65
CA GLY A 182 14.00 3.52 5.36
C GLY A 182 12.86 4.35 4.75
N VAL A 183 12.97 4.70 3.46
CA VAL A 183 11.95 5.53 2.79
C VAL A 183 10.57 4.87 2.87
N TRP A 184 10.46 3.60 2.47
CA TRP A 184 9.20 2.87 2.53
C TRP A 184 8.69 2.71 3.98
N LYS A 185 9.59 2.40 4.92
CA LYS A 185 9.24 2.32 6.35
C LYS A 185 8.57 3.61 6.85
N ARG A 186 9.12 4.77 6.49
CA ARG A 186 8.53 6.07 6.87
C ARG A 186 7.17 6.31 6.21
N LEU A 187 6.96 5.86 4.97
CA LEU A 187 5.63 5.92 4.34
C LEU A 187 4.61 5.05 5.09
N THR A 188 4.98 3.83 5.46
CA THR A 188 4.13 2.92 6.24
C THR A 188 3.77 3.51 7.61
N GLU A 189 4.74 4.14 8.29
CA GLU A 189 4.49 4.82 9.56
C GLU A 189 3.54 6.01 9.43
N LEU A 190 3.62 6.77 8.32
CA LEU A 190 2.71 7.89 8.07
C LEU A 190 1.27 7.42 7.79
N SER A 191 1.11 6.26 7.14
CA SER A 191 -0.20 5.67 6.89
C SER A 191 -0.77 4.95 8.12
N GLY A 192 0.09 4.42 8.99
CA GLY A 192 -0.29 3.60 10.16
C GLY A 192 -0.72 4.39 11.40
N VAL A 193 -0.74 5.73 11.38
CA VAL A 193 -1.26 6.53 12.48
C VAL A 193 -2.75 6.81 12.30
N ARG A 194 -3.43 7.16 13.39
CA ARG A 194 -4.82 7.61 13.34
C ARG A 194 -5.01 8.70 12.28
N ASN A 195 -6.00 8.53 11.41
CA ASN A 195 -6.24 9.39 10.24
C ASN A 195 -5.01 9.53 9.32
N GLY A 196 -4.13 8.54 9.32
CA GLY A 196 -3.01 8.47 8.39
C GLY A 196 -3.51 8.35 6.95
N PRO A 197 -2.83 8.99 5.98
CA PRO A 197 -3.26 8.94 4.60
C PRO A 197 -2.99 7.58 3.97
N ASP A 198 -3.86 7.13 3.08
CA ASP A 198 -3.46 6.12 2.13
C ASP A 198 -2.36 6.62 1.23
N ILE A 199 -1.48 5.72 0.83
CA ILE A 199 -0.40 5.99 -0.11
C ILE A 199 -0.34 4.86 -1.14
N ALA A 200 -0.38 5.20 -2.43
CA ALA A 200 -0.23 4.24 -3.52
C ALA A 200 0.64 4.80 -4.66
N PHE A 201 1.26 3.90 -5.41
CA PHE A 201 2.06 4.21 -6.59
C PHE A 201 1.40 3.55 -7.81
N ARG A 202 0.63 4.32 -8.56
CA ARG A 202 -0.18 3.85 -9.68
C ARG A 202 0.61 3.94 -11.00
N PRO A 203 0.91 2.83 -11.68
CA PRO A 203 1.60 2.89 -12.97
C PRO A 203 0.69 3.50 -14.04
N ARG A 204 1.29 4.31 -14.92
CA ARG A 204 0.63 4.82 -16.14
C ARG A 204 1.63 4.98 -17.27
N TRP A 205 1.13 4.96 -18.48
CA TRP A 205 1.89 5.37 -19.67
C TRP A 205 1.77 6.89 -19.81
N ASN A 206 2.90 7.60 -19.93
CA ASN A 206 2.92 9.05 -20.14
C ASN A 206 2.73 9.39 -21.64
N ALA A 207 2.77 10.68 -21.98
CA ALA A 207 2.56 11.14 -23.34
C ALA A 207 3.62 10.65 -24.35
N GLU A 208 4.83 10.36 -23.88
CA GLU A 208 5.91 9.79 -24.69
C GLU A 208 5.79 8.26 -24.83
N GLY A 209 4.79 7.63 -24.22
CA GLY A 209 4.64 6.18 -24.18
C GLY A 209 5.61 5.48 -23.23
N TRP A 210 6.21 6.21 -22.29
CA TRP A 210 7.07 5.65 -21.25
C TRP A 210 6.28 5.41 -19.98
N LEU A 211 6.75 4.45 -19.19
CA LEU A 211 6.13 4.15 -17.89
C LEU A 211 6.52 5.19 -16.84
N GLU A 212 5.55 5.68 -16.11
CA GLU A 212 5.78 6.41 -14.86
C GLU A 212 4.86 5.88 -13.76
N TRP A 213 5.25 6.07 -12.51
CA TRP A 213 4.42 5.79 -11.35
C TRP A 213 3.89 7.10 -10.78
N VAL A 214 2.59 7.18 -10.59
CA VAL A 214 1.98 8.34 -9.94
C VAL A 214 1.80 8.02 -8.46
N MET A 215 2.54 8.69 -7.61
CA MET A 215 2.28 8.66 -6.18
C MET A 215 1.00 9.44 -5.90
N VAL A 216 0.01 8.76 -5.35
CA VAL A 216 -1.23 9.34 -4.84
C VAL A 216 -1.33 9.09 -3.35
N HIS A 217 -1.93 10.03 -2.63
CA HIS A 217 -2.15 9.91 -1.20
C HIS A 217 -3.43 10.62 -0.77
N GLY A 218 -3.98 10.21 0.37
CA GLY A 218 -5.08 10.91 1.01
C GLY A 218 -4.68 12.30 1.51
N THR A 219 -5.67 13.18 1.66
CA THR A 219 -5.53 14.51 2.23
C THR A 219 -5.87 14.50 3.72
N ARG A 220 -5.63 15.62 4.42
CA ARG A 220 -6.06 15.75 5.81
C ARG A 220 -7.57 15.64 5.98
N ALA A 221 -8.33 16.22 5.05
CA ALA A 221 -9.79 16.18 5.09
C ALA A 221 -10.35 14.83 4.65
N GLN A 222 -9.62 14.11 3.83
CA GLN A 222 -9.98 12.80 3.32
C GLN A 222 -8.73 11.89 3.29
N PRO A 223 -8.44 11.19 4.39
CA PRO A 223 -7.26 10.33 4.49
C PRO A 223 -7.25 9.18 3.47
N GLN A 224 -8.41 8.71 3.06
CA GLN A 224 -8.54 7.72 2.01
C GLN A 224 -8.26 8.34 0.64
N ILE A 225 -7.71 7.55 -0.27
CA ILE A 225 -7.51 7.98 -1.66
C ILE A 225 -8.87 8.23 -2.30
N ALA A 226 -9.13 9.49 -2.68
CA ALA A 226 -10.38 9.89 -3.32
C ALA A 226 -10.43 9.42 -4.78
N GLN A 227 -11.64 9.17 -5.26
CA GLN A 227 -11.91 8.87 -6.64
C GLN A 227 -13.31 9.32 -7.05
N ASN A 228 -13.52 9.41 -8.36
CA ASN A 228 -14.76 9.90 -8.95
C ASN A 228 -15.74 8.78 -9.37
N TRP A 229 -15.41 7.51 -9.12
CA TRP A 229 -16.24 6.39 -9.55
C TRP A 229 -16.33 5.33 -8.46
N THR A 230 -17.53 4.79 -8.28
CA THR A 230 -17.83 3.74 -7.31
C THR A 230 -18.30 2.51 -8.07
N MET A 231 -17.64 1.37 -7.81
CA MET A 231 -18.05 0.07 -8.34
C MET A 231 -19.36 -0.37 -7.69
N ASP A 232 -20.30 -0.88 -8.48
CA ASP A 232 -21.58 -1.42 -7.99
C ASP A 232 -21.61 -2.93 -8.20
N LEU A 233 -21.59 -3.68 -7.10
CA LEU A 233 -21.54 -5.13 -7.07
C LEU A 233 -22.79 -5.68 -6.37
N ASP A 234 -23.79 -6.05 -7.14
CA ASP A 234 -25.05 -6.62 -6.65
C ASP A 234 -25.04 -8.14 -6.83
N THR A 235 -24.96 -8.88 -5.73
CA THR A 235 -24.92 -10.36 -5.75
C THR A 235 -26.32 -10.97 -5.90
N THR A 236 -27.37 -10.20 -5.71
CA THR A 236 -28.76 -10.68 -5.82
C THR A 236 -29.27 -10.70 -7.27
N SER A 237 -28.55 -10.01 -8.16
CA SER A 237 -28.89 -9.92 -9.58
C SER A 237 -28.31 -11.11 -10.37
N SER A 238 -29.13 -11.75 -11.19
CA SER A 238 -28.67 -12.80 -12.11
C SER A 238 -27.72 -12.30 -13.22
N LEU A 239 -27.65 -10.98 -13.42
CA LEU A 239 -26.75 -10.32 -14.38
C LEU A 239 -25.51 -9.75 -13.70
N SER A 240 -25.26 -10.13 -12.44
CA SER A 240 -24.09 -9.65 -11.68
C SER A 240 -22.76 -10.02 -12.36
N PRO A 241 -21.76 -9.14 -12.35
CA PRO A 241 -20.39 -9.51 -12.72
C PRO A 241 -19.68 -10.34 -11.64
N VAL A 242 -20.34 -10.58 -10.50
CA VAL A 242 -19.79 -11.33 -9.36
C VAL A 242 -20.00 -12.83 -9.61
N ALA A 243 -18.90 -13.57 -9.68
CA ALA A 243 -18.92 -15.02 -9.90
C ALA A 243 -19.04 -15.81 -8.58
N SER A 244 -18.41 -15.31 -7.51
CA SER A 244 -18.53 -15.88 -6.15
C SER A 244 -18.32 -14.82 -5.10
N VAL A 245 -18.86 -15.10 -3.91
CA VAL A 245 -18.67 -14.30 -2.69
C VAL A 245 -18.23 -15.25 -1.59
N ASP A 246 -17.24 -14.84 -0.83
CA ASP A 246 -16.80 -15.50 0.39
C ASP A 246 -16.84 -14.50 1.53
N VAL A 247 -17.44 -14.88 2.65
CA VAL A 247 -17.46 -14.11 3.88
C VAL A 247 -16.67 -14.84 4.94
N THR A 248 -15.59 -14.24 5.39
CA THR A 248 -14.75 -14.78 6.46
C THR A 248 -14.79 -13.87 7.67
N THR A 249 -14.76 -14.48 8.84
CA THR A 249 -14.78 -13.77 10.11
C THR A 249 -13.51 -14.11 10.87
N ASP A 250 -12.70 -13.11 11.20
CA ASP A 250 -11.45 -13.27 11.93
C ASP A 250 -11.49 -12.54 13.28
N ALA A 251 -11.41 -13.30 14.34
CA ALA A 251 -11.31 -12.81 15.71
C ALA A 251 -9.88 -12.90 16.28
N SER A 252 -8.89 -13.30 15.47
CA SER A 252 -7.52 -13.56 15.95
C SER A 252 -6.82 -12.30 16.49
N LYS A 253 -7.27 -11.13 16.05
CA LYS A 253 -6.73 -9.83 16.50
C LYS A 253 -7.65 -9.12 17.48
N LEU A 254 -8.75 -9.76 17.90
CA LEU A 254 -9.69 -9.15 18.82
C LEU A 254 -8.98 -8.81 20.13
N ALA A 255 -9.05 -7.55 20.54
CA ALA A 255 -8.49 -7.07 21.79
C ALA A 255 -9.39 -6.00 22.41
N SER A 256 -9.60 -6.10 23.72
CA SER A 256 -10.30 -5.09 24.53
C SER A 256 -9.32 -4.14 25.22
N ARG A 257 -8.03 -4.48 25.25
CA ARG A 257 -6.96 -3.65 25.81
C ARG A 257 -5.69 -3.76 24.98
N VAL A 258 -5.09 -2.62 24.64
CA VAL A 258 -3.83 -2.55 23.90
C VAL A 258 -2.79 -1.78 24.70
N TYR A 259 -1.66 -2.41 24.95
CA TYR A 259 -0.45 -1.77 25.47
C TYR A 259 0.43 -1.36 24.30
N TRP A 260 0.86 -0.10 24.27
CA TRP A 260 1.81 0.37 23.26
C TRP A 260 3.07 0.89 23.93
N THR A 261 4.22 0.34 23.54
CA THR A 261 5.52 0.71 24.11
C THR A 261 6.26 1.67 23.19
N GLY A 262 6.92 2.66 23.78
CA GLY A 262 7.79 3.61 23.12
C GLY A 262 9.27 3.36 23.39
N ALA A 263 10.08 4.40 23.22
CA ALA A 263 11.51 4.39 23.54
C ALA A 263 11.74 4.19 25.07
N GLY A 264 12.88 3.61 25.41
CA GLY A 264 13.32 3.34 26.78
C GLY A 264 13.91 1.94 26.92
N GLU A 265 14.57 1.69 28.06
CA GLU A 265 15.12 0.37 28.40
C GLU A 265 14.65 -0.05 29.78
N GLY A 266 14.24 -1.31 29.89
CA GLY A 266 13.79 -1.87 31.17
C GLY A 266 12.62 -1.09 31.75
N SER A 267 12.71 -0.65 33.01
CA SER A 267 11.66 0.09 33.72
C SER A 267 11.45 1.54 33.23
N THR A 268 12.31 2.06 32.36
CA THR A 268 12.17 3.41 31.80
C THR A 268 11.44 3.40 30.44
N THR A 269 11.06 2.24 29.94
CA THR A 269 10.28 2.12 28.70
C THR A 269 8.94 2.83 28.87
N MET A 270 8.66 3.76 27.97
CA MET A 270 7.37 4.45 27.95
C MET A 270 6.27 3.51 27.51
N VAL A 271 5.14 3.51 28.21
CA VAL A 271 3.96 2.70 27.89
C VAL A 271 2.72 3.58 27.90
N ARG A 272 1.82 3.35 26.95
CA ARG A 272 0.46 3.87 26.94
C ARG A 272 -0.52 2.72 26.74
N VAL A 273 -1.70 2.88 27.32
CA VAL A 273 -2.75 1.87 27.29
C VAL A 273 -4.00 2.49 26.68
N ALA A 274 -4.65 1.74 25.79
CA ALA A 274 -6.00 2.02 25.33
C ALA A 274 -6.89 0.83 25.70
N GLU A 275 -8.10 1.07 26.20
CA GLU A 275 -9.02 0.03 26.69
C GLU A 275 -10.45 0.33 26.25
N ASP A 276 -11.16 -0.71 25.78
CA ASP A 276 -12.60 -0.69 25.54
C ASP A 276 -13.29 -1.62 26.55
N ARG A 277 -13.97 -1.03 27.53
CA ARG A 277 -14.68 -1.77 28.59
C ARG A 277 -16.08 -2.23 28.17
N SER A 278 -16.59 -1.81 27.03
CA SER A 278 -17.92 -2.26 26.55
C SER A 278 -17.95 -3.76 26.35
N LEU A 279 -16.87 -4.33 25.77
CA LEU A 279 -16.74 -5.77 25.57
C LEU A 279 -16.76 -6.58 26.87
N LEU A 280 -16.20 -6.03 27.96
CA LEU A 280 -16.26 -6.68 29.28
C LEU A 280 -17.68 -6.67 29.84
N ARG A 281 -18.48 -5.63 29.59
CA ARG A 281 -19.91 -5.57 30.00
C ARG A 281 -20.73 -6.64 29.27
N ASP A 282 -20.33 -7.01 28.05
CA ASP A 282 -20.96 -8.08 27.26
C ASP A 282 -20.47 -9.49 27.63
N GLN A 283 -19.83 -9.66 28.79
CA GLN A 283 -19.30 -10.91 29.31
C GLN A 283 -18.20 -11.55 28.49
N MET A 284 -17.53 -10.79 27.66
CA MET A 284 -16.31 -11.26 26.96
C MET A 284 -15.13 -11.25 27.92
N PRO A 285 -14.23 -12.24 27.84
CA PRO A 285 -12.99 -12.20 28.63
C PRO A 285 -12.11 -11.04 28.15
N ILE A 286 -11.27 -10.52 29.05
CA ILE A 286 -10.29 -9.53 28.64
C ILE A 286 -9.31 -10.15 27.63
N LEU A 287 -9.14 -9.47 26.51
CA LEU A 287 -8.21 -9.85 25.46
C LEU A 287 -7.20 -8.72 25.30
N GLU A 288 -5.92 -9.03 25.40
CA GLU A 288 -4.85 -8.04 25.47
C GLU A 288 -3.90 -8.17 24.28
N ALA A 289 -3.49 -7.04 23.72
CA ALA A 289 -2.50 -6.96 22.67
C ALA A 289 -1.37 -6.00 23.06
N VAL A 290 -0.19 -6.21 22.49
CA VAL A 290 0.99 -5.37 22.72
C VAL A 290 1.56 -4.92 21.38
N GLY A 291 1.77 -3.61 21.23
CA GLY A 291 2.49 -3.02 20.11
C GLY A 291 3.69 -2.20 20.56
N SER A 292 4.54 -1.79 19.61
CA SER A 292 5.71 -0.99 19.95
C SER A 292 6.14 -0.04 18.83
N THR A 293 6.64 1.15 19.25
CA THR A 293 7.33 2.12 18.41
C THR A 293 8.61 2.53 19.16
N SER A 294 9.60 1.66 19.10
CA SER A 294 10.80 1.72 19.96
C SER A 294 11.70 2.94 19.76
N ASP A 295 11.51 3.70 18.67
CA ASP A 295 12.28 4.89 18.33
C ASP A 295 11.58 6.21 18.73
N SER A 296 10.39 6.15 19.33
CA SER A 296 9.65 7.34 19.76
C SER A 296 9.63 7.46 21.28
N ALA A 297 10.03 8.64 21.77
CA ALA A 297 9.85 9.08 23.16
C ALA A 297 8.68 10.07 23.33
N ASN A 298 7.86 10.27 22.29
CA ASN A 298 6.71 11.15 22.36
C ASN A 298 5.48 10.42 22.92
N PRO A 299 5.00 10.78 24.13
CA PRO A 299 3.89 10.08 24.78
C PRO A 299 2.58 10.19 24.02
N ASP A 300 2.32 11.32 23.35
CA ASP A 300 1.09 11.52 22.59
C ASP A 300 1.07 10.65 21.35
N LEU A 301 2.20 10.52 20.66
CA LEU A 301 2.32 9.63 19.50
C LEU A 301 2.11 8.16 19.89
N ILE A 302 2.68 7.74 21.04
CA ILE A 302 2.52 6.38 21.55
C ILE A 302 1.04 6.12 21.92
N ARG A 303 0.36 7.10 22.51
CA ARG A 303 -1.06 7.02 22.82
C ARG A 303 -1.90 6.90 21.54
N GLU A 304 -1.66 7.73 20.52
CA GLU A 304 -2.36 7.64 19.23
C GLU A 304 -2.18 6.27 18.54
N HIS A 305 -1.02 5.67 18.68
CA HIS A 305 -0.80 4.29 18.19
C HIS A 305 -1.62 3.27 18.99
N ALA A 306 -1.69 3.40 20.31
CA ALA A 306 -2.49 2.49 21.16
C ALA A 306 -3.98 2.58 20.80
N ILE A 307 -4.51 3.79 20.62
CA ILE A 307 -5.90 4.04 20.24
C ILE A 307 -6.18 3.48 18.83
N ALA A 308 -5.31 3.75 17.87
CA ALA A 308 -5.48 3.23 16.52
C ALA A 308 -5.45 1.70 16.47
N ALA A 309 -4.57 1.08 17.24
CA ALA A 309 -4.48 -0.38 17.34
C ALA A 309 -5.72 -0.98 18.03
N LEU A 310 -6.25 -0.34 19.08
CA LEU A 310 -7.48 -0.76 19.72
C LEU A 310 -8.67 -0.66 18.75
N ALA A 311 -8.81 0.46 18.05
CA ALA A 311 -9.87 0.66 17.08
C ALA A 311 -9.85 -0.39 15.95
N ALA A 312 -8.64 -0.83 15.56
CA ALA A 312 -8.46 -1.87 14.56
C ALA A 312 -8.70 -3.31 15.06
N SER A 313 -8.76 -3.50 16.39
CA SER A 313 -8.85 -4.83 17.03
C SER A 313 -10.04 -5.00 17.97
N ARG A 314 -10.86 -3.98 18.19
CA ARG A 314 -12.03 -4.04 19.10
C ARG A 314 -13.18 -4.89 18.56
N ASP A 315 -13.27 -5.04 17.26
CA ASP A 315 -14.35 -5.76 16.59
C ASP A 315 -13.81 -6.98 15.85
N VAL A 316 -14.66 -7.99 15.73
CA VAL A 316 -14.39 -9.12 14.85
C VAL A 316 -14.34 -8.63 13.43
N VAL A 317 -13.22 -8.84 12.75
CA VAL A 317 -13.07 -8.41 11.36
C VAL A 317 -13.90 -9.33 10.47
N THR A 318 -14.98 -8.81 9.91
CA THR A 318 -15.71 -9.51 8.86
C THR A 318 -15.16 -9.05 7.52
N GLN A 319 -14.52 -9.98 6.82
CA GLN A 319 -13.94 -9.75 5.51
C GLN A 319 -14.83 -10.34 4.43
N ILE A 320 -15.25 -9.50 3.49
CA ILE A 320 -15.96 -9.90 2.29
C ILE A 320 -14.93 -9.97 1.16
N SER A 321 -14.89 -11.11 0.48
CA SER A 321 -14.11 -11.30 -0.74
C SER A 321 -15.05 -11.64 -1.88
N MET A 322 -14.81 -11.06 -3.05
CA MET A 322 -15.61 -11.32 -4.24
C MET A 322 -14.73 -11.62 -5.43
N ARG A 323 -15.09 -12.65 -6.17
CA ARG A 323 -14.52 -12.92 -7.47
C ARG A 323 -15.36 -12.28 -8.55
N VAL A 324 -14.79 -11.31 -9.28
CA VAL A 324 -15.49 -10.52 -10.29
C VAL A 324 -14.92 -10.73 -11.68
N ASP A 325 -15.75 -10.61 -12.72
CA ASP A 325 -15.28 -10.60 -14.10
C ASP A 325 -14.77 -9.20 -14.48
N GLY A 326 -13.47 -8.99 -14.40
CA GLY A 326 -12.83 -7.74 -14.76
C GLY A 326 -12.86 -7.41 -16.27
N ALA A 327 -13.50 -8.24 -17.09
CA ALA A 327 -13.83 -7.93 -18.47
C ALA A 327 -15.23 -7.30 -18.62
N ASP A 328 -16.10 -7.41 -17.61
CA ASP A 328 -17.40 -6.75 -17.60
C ASP A 328 -17.24 -5.23 -17.47
N GLN A 329 -17.96 -4.46 -18.29
CA GLN A 329 -17.87 -3.00 -18.29
C GLN A 329 -18.20 -2.33 -16.95
N ARG A 330 -18.97 -2.99 -16.08
CA ARG A 330 -19.34 -2.50 -14.73
C ARG A 330 -18.21 -2.59 -13.73
N CYS A 331 -17.22 -3.47 -13.96
CA CYS A 331 -16.05 -3.65 -13.11
C CYS A 331 -14.77 -3.85 -13.93
N GLU A 332 -14.71 -3.26 -15.14
CA GLU A 332 -13.59 -3.40 -16.07
C GLU A 332 -12.26 -3.01 -15.40
N ILE A 333 -11.27 -3.89 -15.55
CA ILE A 333 -9.90 -3.64 -15.09
C ILE A 333 -9.39 -2.31 -15.67
N GLY A 334 -8.88 -1.46 -14.80
CA GLY A 334 -8.37 -0.13 -15.16
C GLY A 334 -9.38 1.01 -15.03
N ARG A 335 -10.67 0.73 -14.79
CA ARG A 335 -11.65 1.76 -14.38
C ARG A 335 -11.58 2.05 -12.88
N TRP A 336 -11.18 1.08 -12.11
CA TRP A 336 -11.02 1.15 -10.66
C TRP A 336 -9.57 0.86 -10.25
N ARG A 337 -9.24 1.12 -9.01
CA ARG A 337 -7.97 0.82 -8.37
C ARG A 337 -8.21 0.38 -6.93
N VAL A 338 -7.26 -0.33 -6.34
CA VAL A 338 -7.25 -0.57 -4.90
C VAL A 338 -7.24 0.76 -4.15
N GLY A 339 -8.04 0.84 -3.10
CA GLY A 339 -8.35 2.07 -2.38
C GLY A 339 -9.66 2.73 -2.83
N ASP A 340 -10.24 2.29 -3.93
CA ASP A 340 -11.46 2.82 -4.50
C ASP A 340 -12.71 2.31 -3.76
N ALA A 341 -13.79 3.10 -3.75
CA ALA A 341 -15.05 2.73 -3.14
C ALA A 341 -15.82 1.72 -4.00
N ALA A 342 -16.56 0.84 -3.35
CA ALA A 342 -17.51 -0.05 -3.97
C ALA A 342 -18.82 -0.03 -3.19
N ARG A 343 -19.94 -0.15 -3.89
CA ARG A 343 -21.23 -0.41 -3.30
C ARG A 343 -21.54 -1.89 -3.45
N VAL A 344 -21.64 -2.60 -2.34
CA VAL A 344 -21.85 -4.05 -2.31
C VAL A 344 -23.26 -4.34 -1.82
N THR A 345 -24.03 -5.09 -2.61
CA THR A 345 -25.35 -5.59 -2.23
C THR A 345 -25.28 -7.09 -2.02
N LEU A 346 -25.64 -7.54 -0.80
CA LEU A 346 -25.71 -8.96 -0.41
C LEU A 346 -27.16 -9.39 -0.17
N GLY A 347 -27.46 -10.63 -0.47
CA GLY A 347 -28.72 -11.28 -0.10
C GLY A 347 -28.75 -11.72 1.37
N ASP A 348 -29.78 -12.47 1.75
CA ASP A 348 -30.02 -12.95 3.12
C ASP A 348 -29.41 -14.32 3.42
N GLU A 349 -28.58 -14.82 2.54
CA GLU A 349 -27.91 -16.13 2.68
C GLU A 349 -26.76 -16.15 3.71
N TRP A 350 -26.33 -14.99 4.22
CA TRP A 350 -25.15 -14.84 5.09
C TRP A 350 -25.55 -14.74 6.56
N LEU A 351 -24.88 -15.49 7.44
CA LEU A 351 -25.14 -15.48 8.90
C LEU A 351 -24.50 -14.30 9.63
N THR A 352 -23.35 -13.83 9.13
CA THR A 352 -22.50 -12.84 9.85
C THR A 352 -22.57 -11.45 9.23
N VAL A 353 -23.22 -11.31 8.08
CA VAL A 353 -23.39 -10.04 7.39
C VAL A 353 -24.86 -9.84 7.06
N PRO A 354 -25.47 -8.69 7.43
CA PRO A 354 -26.85 -8.43 7.12
C PRO A 354 -27.08 -8.27 5.62
N ALA A 355 -28.23 -8.72 5.14
CA ALA A 355 -28.67 -8.46 3.78
C ALA A 355 -28.83 -6.95 3.54
N GLY A 356 -28.56 -6.52 2.33
CA GLY A 356 -28.70 -5.12 1.92
C GLY A 356 -27.49 -4.55 1.21
N THR A 357 -27.56 -3.26 0.95
CA THR A 357 -26.50 -2.53 0.25
C THR A 357 -25.67 -1.74 1.25
N SER A 358 -24.34 -1.93 1.21
CA SER A 358 -23.41 -1.19 2.06
C SER A 358 -22.24 -0.60 1.25
N PRO A 359 -21.74 0.58 1.63
CA PRO A 359 -20.51 1.11 1.07
C PRO A 359 -19.34 0.28 1.58
N LYS A 360 -18.45 -0.09 0.67
CA LYS A 360 -17.23 -0.85 0.96
C LYS A 360 -16.07 -0.18 0.26
N ARG A 361 -14.88 -0.57 0.65
CA ARG A 361 -13.63 -0.11 0.08
C ARG A 361 -12.80 -1.29 -0.36
N ILE A 362 -12.21 -1.22 -1.54
CA ILE A 362 -11.32 -2.25 -2.06
C ILE A 362 -9.97 -2.12 -1.36
N ILE A 363 -9.57 -3.12 -0.57
CA ILE A 363 -8.29 -3.12 0.15
C ILE A 363 -7.23 -4.02 -0.49
N SER A 364 -7.67 -4.96 -1.32
CA SER A 364 -6.76 -5.85 -2.05
C SER A 364 -7.41 -6.29 -3.35
N ALA A 365 -6.59 -6.51 -4.36
CA ALA A 365 -6.99 -7.14 -5.62
C ALA A 365 -5.94 -8.17 -6.03
N LYS A 366 -6.39 -9.36 -6.43
CA LYS A 366 -5.54 -10.49 -6.84
C LYS A 366 -6.07 -11.09 -8.13
N GLY A 367 -5.17 -11.63 -8.95
CA GLY A 367 -5.59 -12.29 -10.18
C GLY A 367 -4.45 -13.04 -10.86
N SER A 368 -4.74 -13.54 -12.04
CA SER A 368 -3.77 -14.23 -12.90
C SER A 368 -3.79 -13.69 -14.31
N TRP A 369 -2.72 -13.94 -15.06
CA TRP A 369 -2.64 -13.49 -16.47
C TRP A 369 -3.43 -14.38 -17.44
N SER A 370 -3.88 -15.53 -17.00
CA SER A 370 -4.68 -16.48 -17.80
C SER A 370 -6.17 -16.14 -17.83
N SER A 371 -6.61 -15.22 -16.97
CA SER A 371 -8.02 -14.88 -16.79
C SER A 371 -8.24 -13.38 -16.61
N ALA A 372 -9.45 -12.91 -16.88
CA ALA A 372 -9.93 -11.58 -16.50
C ALA A 372 -10.55 -11.59 -15.08
N MET A 373 -10.71 -12.75 -14.47
CA MET A 373 -11.28 -12.85 -13.13
C MET A 373 -10.33 -12.22 -12.11
N VAL A 374 -10.90 -11.42 -11.21
CA VAL A 374 -10.20 -10.72 -10.14
C VAL A 374 -10.84 -11.05 -8.81
N ASP A 375 -10.02 -11.43 -7.85
CA ASP A 375 -10.45 -11.61 -6.47
C ASP A 375 -10.23 -10.28 -5.73
N LEU A 376 -11.32 -9.67 -5.23
CA LEU A 376 -11.34 -8.41 -4.50
C LEU A 376 -11.59 -8.68 -3.02
N GLU A 377 -10.84 -8.02 -2.17
CA GLU A 377 -11.09 -7.98 -0.72
C GLU A 377 -11.60 -6.60 -0.34
N PHE A 378 -12.62 -6.57 0.53
CA PHE A 378 -13.30 -5.34 0.93
C PHE A 378 -13.21 -5.10 2.43
N GLN A 379 -13.18 -3.83 2.79
CA GLN A 379 -13.33 -3.32 4.15
C GLN A 379 -14.51 -2.34 4.18
N ASP A 380 -15.10 -2.13 5.35
CA ASP A 380 -16.08 -1.07 5.52
C ASP A 380 -15.47 0.29 5.17
N ASP A 381 -16.24 1.12 4.44
CA ASP A 381 -15.78 2.45 4.01
C ASP A 381 -15.90 3.49 5.14
N ALA A 382 -16.45 3.12 6.29
CA ALA A 382 -16.57 3.99 7.45
C ALA A 382 -15.17 4.37 7.97
N ILE A 383 -14.85 5.65 7.96
CA ILE A 383 -13.75 6.21 8.77
C ILE A 383 -14.29 6.28 10.19
N PRO A 384 -13.66 5.60 11.18
CA PRO A 384 -14.07 5.72 12.56
C PRO A 384 -14.11 7.20 12.98
N THR A 385 -15.25 7.66 13.48
CA THR A 385 -15.37 9.02 13.98
C THR A 385 -14.66 9.17 15.33
N PRO A 386 -14.25 10.38 15.75
CA PRO A 386 -13.66 10.59 17.06
C PRO A 386 -14.52 10.10 18.23
N ASP A 387 -15.84 10.10 18.06
CA ASP A 387 -16.81 9.65 19.06
C ASP A 387 -16.86 8.11 19.21
N ASP A 388 -16.24 7.37 18.29
CA ASP A 388 -16.06 5.91 18.39
C ASP A 388 -14.90 5.53 19.35
N TYR A 389 -14.13 6.50 19.84
CA TYR A 389 -13.03 6.31 20.77
C TYR A 389 -13.46 6.81 22.16
N LEU A 390 -13.21 6.00 23.19
CA LEU A 390 -13.55 6.30 24.54
C LEU A 390 -13.00 7.66 25.02
N ASP A 391 -13.84 8.46 25.65
CA ASP A 391 -13.45 9.67 26.35
C ASP A 391 -12.51 9.35 27.51
N GLU A 392 -11.59 10.28 27.81
CA GLU A 392 -10.60 10.14 28.88
C GLU A 392 -11.23 9.94 30.29
N GLU A 393 -12.49 10.30 30.48
CA GLU A 393 -13.22 10.19 31.73
C GLU A 393 -13.66 8.76 32.12
N GLU A 394 -13.55 7.76 31.22
CA GLU A 394 -13.85 6.35 31.51
C GLU A 394 -12.64 5.52 31.96
N ILE A 395 -11.45 6.13 32.09
CA ILE A 395 -10.19 5.44 32.44
C ILE A 395 -9.84 5.62 33.97
N GLU A 396 -10.78 5.91 34.83
CA GLU A 396 -10.58 5.82 36.29
C GLU A 396 -10.89 4.43 36.87
#